data_e9989cea2944e894ee68f94201bc984b
#
_entry.id   e9989cea2944e894ee68f94201bc984b
#
_cell.length_a   1.000
_cell.length_b   1.000
_cell.length_c   1.000
_cell.angle_alpha   90.00
_cell.angle_beta   90.00
_cell.angle_gamma   90.00
#
_symmetry.space_group_name_H-M   'P 1'
#
loop_
_entity.id
_entity.type
_entity.pdbx_description
1 polymer ?
#
loop_
_entity_poly.entity_id
_entity_poly.type
_entity_poly.pdbx_seq_one_letter_code
_entity_poly.pdbx_strand_id
1 'polypeptide(L)'
;MHCRFCGDEGGGKMAPLAEPVPAARVRAEMEARTDRMLFELGDYRAYLLQAGDTPETMRELYRLREETFRGIGEGTGQSQDTDMYDAYYRQMVLWNVPNREIVGAYRLGFGPEIMASHGGVPGFYSASLVKYDDAAKPLLSRSIELGRSFIVKKYQREVQPLKLLLTGLAVAATKCPGSAYFSGTVSISNDIPIFYKSLIARYLEKSYPIGDSARIDRKSVV
;
A
#
# COMPACT_ATOMS: atom_id res chain seq x y z
N MET A 1 -6.03 -20.42 10.58
CA MET A 1 -6.00 -19.57 9.37
C MET A 1 -4.68 -18.82 9.43
N HIS A 2 -3.62 -19.41 8.86
CA HIS A 2 -2.27 -18.82 8.88
C HIS A 2 -2.16 -17.81 7.77
N CYS A 3 -1.94 -16.56 8.13
CA CYS A 3 -1.53 -15.55 7.17
C CYS A 3 -0.07 -15.82 6.81
N ARG A 4 0.31 -15.95 5.55
CA ARG A 4 1.71 -16.09 5.11
C ARG A 4 2.62 -14.93 5.54
N PHE A 5 2.06 -13.89 6.15
CA PHE A 5 2.76 -12.74 6.71
C PHE A 5 2.68 -12.64 8.23
N CYS A 6 1.86 -13.47 8.89
CA CYS A 6 1.96 -13.67 10.33
C CYS A 6 3.02 -14.76 10.51
N GLY A 7 4.22 -14.35 10.93
CA GLY A 7 5.35 -15.24 11.10
C GLY A 7 4.95 -16.56 11.76
N ASP A 8 5.40 -17.66 11.15
CA ASP A 8 5.43 -18.97 11.76
C ASP A 8 5.91 -18.83 13.21
N GLU A 9 5.34 -19.60 14.11
CA GLU A 9 5.86 -19.86 15.45
C GLU A 9 7.20 -20.63 15.42
N GLY A 10 7.95 -20.46 14.37
CA GLY A 10 9.36 -20.82 14.29
C GLY A 10 10.18 -19.58 14.56
N GLY A 11 10.84 -19.49 15.73
CA GLY A 11 11.65 -18.36 16.20
C GLY A 11 12.80 -17.95 15.28
N GLY A 12 12.48 -17.55 14.06
CA GLY A 12 13.38 -16.88 13.14
C GLY A 12 13.70 -15.49 13.69
N LYS A 13 14.96 -15.22 14.02
CA LYS A 13 15.42 -13.90 14.42
C LYS A 13 15.02 -12.90 13.35
N MET A 14 14.19 -11.90 13.74
CA MET A 14 13.87 -10.76 12.92
C MET A 14 15.16 -10.08 12.46
N ALA A 15 15.35 -9.87 11.17
CA ALA A 15 16.52 -9.17 10.66
C ALA A 15 16.57 -7.73 11.22
N PRO A 16 17.74 -7.16 11.53
CA PRO A 16 17.83 -5.74 11.87
C PRO A 16 17.27 -4.90 10.72
N LEU A 17 16.64 -3.78 11.06
CA LEU A 17 16.22 -2.79 10.05
C LEU A 17 17.44 -2.29 9.28
N ALA A 18 17.23 -2.01 7.99
CA ALA A 18 18.26 -1.35 7.20
C ALA A 18 18.64 0.01 7.82
N GLU A 19 19.87 0.45 7.58
CA GLU A 19 20.32 1.77 8.01
C GLU A 19 19.48 2.87 7.34
N PRO A 20 19.10 3.92 8.10
CA PRO A 20 18.39 5.07 7.55
C PRO A 20 19.17 5.72 6.40
N VAL A 21 18.47 6.08 5.35
CA VAL A 21 19.07 6.85 4.28
C VAL A 21 19.26 8.31 4.74
N PRO A 22 20.43 8.92 4.53
CA PRO A 22 20.64 10.32 4.89
C PRO A 22 19.56 11.23 4.29
N ALA A 23 18.90 12.03 5.13
CA ALA A 23 17.79 12.91 4.72
C ALA A 23 18.15 13.85 3.55
N ALA A 24 19.43 14.24 3.43
CA ALA A 24 19.91 15.07 2.33
C ALA A 24 19.78 14.36 0.98
N ARG A 25 19.99 13.03 0.90
CA ARG A 25 19.84 12.26 -0.33
C ARG A 25 18.39 12.11 -0.73
N VAL A 26 17.53 11.74 0.23
CA VAL A 26 16.08 11.65 0.00
C VAL A 26 15.54 12.99 -0.47
N ARG A 27 15.92 14.09 0.21
CA ARG A 27 15.53 15.44 -0.18
C ARG A 27 15.95 15.78 -1.61
N ALA A 28 17.20 15.49 -1.98
CA ALA A 28 17.71 15.81 -3.31
C ALA A 28 16.90 15.10 -4.42
N GLU A 29 16.52 13.83 -4.21
CA GLU A 29 15.67 13.11 -5.15
C GLU A 29 14.24 13.69 -5.19
N MET A 30 13.65 14.01 -4.03
CA MET A 30 12.30 14.58 -3.97
C MET A 30 12.23 15.94 -4.65
N GLU A 31 13.23 16.81 -4.43
CA GLU A 31 13.31 18.14 -5.06
C GLU A 31 13.56 18.05 -6.58
N ALA A 32 14.29 17.02 -7.04
CA ALA A 32 14.53 16.78 -8.46
C ALA A 32 13.30 16.25 -9.21
N ARG A 33 12.26 15.75 -8.49
CA ARG A 33 11.07 15.13 -9.08
C ARG A 33 9.79 15.95 -8.93
N THR A 34 9.89 17.24 -9.16
CA THR A 34 8.72 18.14 -9.20
C THR A 34 7.71 17.74 -10.28
N ASP A 35 8.16 17.08 -11.34
CA ASP A 35 7.32 16.48 -12.40
C ASP A 35 6.39 15.35 -11.88
N ARG A 36 6.75 14.75 -10.75
CA ARG A 36 5.98 13.70 -10.08
C ARG A 36 5.10 14.21 -8.92
N MET A 37 5.14 15.50 -8.66
CA MET A 37 4.34 16.10 -7.60
C MET A 37 2.86 16.10 -7.96
N LEU A 38 2.04 15.61 -7.04
CA LEU A 38 0.58 15.62 -7.15
C LEU A 38 0.01 16.96 -6.67
N PHE A 39 0.48 17.42 -5.52
CA PHE A 39 0.11 18.71 -4.94
C PHE A 39 1.11 19.15 -3.87
N GLU A 40 1.04 20.43 -3.53
CA GLU A 40 1.69 21.05 -2.37
C GLU A 40 0.62 21.75 -1.54
N LEU A 41 0.63 21.55 -0.21
CA LEU A 41 -0.26 22.20 0.72
C LEU A 41 0.44 22.46 2.05
N GLY A 42 0.68 23.74 2.37
CA GLY A 42 1.44 24.13 3.55
C GLY A 42 2.84 23.51 3.53
N ASP A 43 3.18 22.83 4.62
CA ASP A 43 4.48 22.18 4.79
C ASP A 43 4.60 20.83 4.09
N TYR A 44 3.57 20.40 3.38
CA TYR A 44 3.50 19.05 2.83
C TYR A 44 3.46 19.05 1.30
N ARG A 45 4.16 18.07 0.73
CA ARG A 45 4.09 17.74 -0.70
C ARG A 45 3.73 16.27 -0.86
N ALA A 46 2.85 15.98 -1.81
CA ALA A 46 2.55 14.61 -2.20
C ALA A 46 3.14 14.32 -3.58
N TYR A 47 3.73 13.14 -3.73
CA TYR A 47 4.36 12.69 -4.97
C TYR A 47 3.83 11.33 -5.39
N LEU A 48 3.84 11.06 -6.70
CA LEU A 48 3.54 9.73 -7.25
C LEU A 48 4.80 9.20 -7.95
N LEU A 49 5.56 8.40 -7.24
CA LEU A 49 6.90 7.94 -7.63
C LEU A 49 6.89 6.51 -8.16
N GLN A 50 7.83 6.19 -9.04
CA GLN A 50 8.17 4.83 -9.46
C GLN A 50 9.50 4.41 -8.84
N ALA A 51 9.69 3.11 -8.63
CA ALA A 51 10.88 2.58 -7.95
C ALA A 51 12.21 3.00 -8.62
N GLY A 52 12.26 3.05 -9.95
CA GLY A 52 13.46 3.42 -10.69
C GLY A 52 13.79 4.93 -10.69
N ASP A 53 12.80 5.77 -10.34
CA ASP A 53 12.97 7.23 -10.42
C ASP A 53 13.74 7.81 -9.22
N THR A 54 13.62 7.19 -8.05
CA THR A 54 14.12 7.73 -6.77
C THR A 54 14.62 6.61 -5.85
N PRO A 55 15.76 5.99 -6.17
CA PRO A 55 16.23 4.78 -5.45
C PRO A 55 16.52 5.01 -3.97
N GLU A 56 17.06 6.17 -3.57
CA GLU A 56 17.34 6.47 -2.17
C GLU A 56 16.04 6.71 -1.38
N THR A 57 15.09 7.40 -1.99
CA THR A 57 13.74 7.60 -1.42
C THR A 57 13.02 6.27 -1.26
N MET A 58 13.11 5.36 -2.25
CA MET A 58 12.50 4.03 -2.14
C MET A 58 13.15 3.19 -1.04
N ARG A 59 14.46 3.23 -0.89
CA ARG A 59 15.14 2.51 0.22
C ARG A 59 14.64 2.98 1.58
N GLU A 60 14.55 4.30 1.77
CA GLU A 60 14.04 4.86 3.03
C GLU A 60 12.55 4.55 3.22
N LEU A 61 11.75 4.64 2.17
CA LEU A 61 10.33 4.27 2.20
C LEU A 61 10.14 2.83 2.67
N TYR A 62 10.87 1.86 2.08
CA TYR A 62 10.74 0.44 2.41
C TYR A 62 11.23 0.14 3.84
N ARG A 63 12.24 0.87 4.32
CA ARG A 63 12.69 0.80 5.71
C ARG A 63 11.62 1.30 6.68
N LEU A 64 11.06 2.49 6.44
CA LEU A 64 10.01 3.09 7.28
C LEU A 64 8.71 2.25 7.26
N ARG A 65 8.40 1.63 6.13
CA ARG A 65 7.26 0.73 5.97
C ARG A 65 7.43 -0.50 6.86
N GLU A 66 8.59 -1.16 6.80
CA GLU A 66 8.91 -2.30 7.67
C GLU A 66 8.88 -1.89 9.15
N GLU A 67 9.52 -0.78 9.51
CA GLU A 67 9.54 -0.27 10.88
C GLU A 67 8.12 -0.04 11.42
N THR A 68 7.26 0.58 10.60
CA THR A 68 5.88 0.89 10.98
C THR A 68 5.05 -0.39 11.15
N PHE A 69 5.14 -1.32 10.21
CA PHE A 69 4.40 -2.59 10.27
C PHE A 69 4.89 -3.52 11.37
N ARG A 70 6.19 -3.54 11.70
CA ARG A 70 6.68 -4.23 12.90
C ARG A 70 6.02 -3.72 14.16
N GLY A 71 5.79 -2.40 14.25
CA GLY A 71 5.16 -1.78 15.41
C GLY A 71 3.74 -2.26 15.71
N ILE A 72 3.07 -2.87 14.72
CA ILE A 72 1.70 -3.43 14.84
C ILE A 72 1.66 -4.95 14.59
N GLY A 73 2.81 -5.62 14.56
CA GLY A 73 2.89 -7.07 14.38
C GLY A 73 2.64 -7.57 12.94
N GLU A 74 2.69 -6.67 11.95
CA GLU A 74 2.46 -6.98 10.52
C GLU A 74 3.74 -6.82 9.66
N GLY A 75 4.91 -6.64 10.29
CA GLY A 75 6.20 -6.56 9.59
C GLY A 75 6.58 -7.87 8.91
N THR A 76 7.37 -7.77 7.85
CA THR A 76 7.88 -8.94 7.10
C THR A 76 8.99 -9.69 7.84
N GLY A 77 9.59 -9.06 8.86
CA GLY A 77 10.79 -9.57 9.54
C GLY A 77 12.09 -9.36 8.76
N GLN A 78 12.03 -8.80 7.56
CA GLN A 78 13.19 -8.47 6.73
C GLN A 78 13.73 -7.07 7.07
N SER A 79 14.92 -6.71 6.61
CA SER A 79 15.49 -5.38 6.86
C SER A 79 14.68 -4.23 6.24
N GLN A 80 13.88 -4.52 5.23
CA GLN A 80 12.99 -3.61 4.48
C GLN A 80 11.76 -4.39 4.01
N ASP A 81 10.58 -3.75 3.99
CA ASP A 81 9.37 -4.31 3.39
C ASP A 81 9.35 -3.99 1.89
N THR A 82 9.71 -4.94 1.07
CA THR A 82 9.64 -4.86 -0.39
C THR A 82 9.21 -6.20 -0.98
N ASP A 83 8.52 -6.16 -2.09
CA ASP A 83 8.09 -7.34 -2.83
C ASP A 83 8.15 -7.09 -4.36
N MET A 84 7.83 -8.12 -5.15
CA MET A 84 7.88 -8.04 -6.61
C MET A 84 6.95 -6.97 -7.21
N TYR A 85 5.88 -6.61 -6.50
CA TYR A 85 4.91 -5.60 -6.96
C TYR A 85 5.49 -4.19 -6.89
N ASP A 86 6.44 -3.92 -6.01
CA ASP A 86 7.09 -2.61 -5.90
C ASP A 86 7.83 -2.23 -7.19
N ALA A 87 8.15 -3.19 -8.06
CA ALA A 87 8.82 -2.92 -9.35
C ALA A 87 7.94 -2.14 -10.34
N TYR A 88 6.61 -2.29 -10.28
CA TYR A 88 5.67 -1.65 -11.22
C TYR A 88 4.52 -0.91 -10.57
N TYR A 89 4.23 -1.14 -9.30
CA TYR A 89 3.33 -0.27 -8.55
C TYR A 89 4.00 1.07 -8.27
N ARG A 90 3.19 2.11 -8.21
CA ARG A 90 3.68 3.44 -7.85
C ARG A 90 3.54 3.69 -6.36
N GLN A 91 4.42 4.50 -5.82
CA GLN A 91 4.38 4.91 -4.42
C GLN A 91 3.86 6.34 -4.35
N MET A 92 2.69 6.53 -3.75
CA MET A 92 2.19 7.84 -3.41
C MET A 92 2.78 8.21 -2.05
N VAL A 93 3.72 9.15 -2.05
CA VAL A 93 4.53 9.53 -0.89
C VAL A 93 4.13 10.91 -0.40
N LEU A 94 3.84 11.03 0.89
CA LEU A 94 3.65 12.31 1.58
C LEU A 94 4.96 12.71 2.24
N TRP A 95 5.45 13.90 1.88
CA TRP A 95 6.71 14.49 2.32
C TRP A 95 6.48 15.74 3.14
N ASN A 96 7.15 15.86 4.30
CA ASN A 96 7.18 17.10 5.07
C ASN A 96 8.44 17.89 4.69
N VAL A 97 8.23 19.08 4.12
CA VAL A 97 9.32 19.92 3.57
C VAL A 97 10.25 20.49 4.63
N PRO A 98 9.75 21.14 5.70
CA PRO A 98 10.58 21.66 6.77
C PRO A 98 11.39 20.57 7.49
N ASN A 99 10.76 19.45 7.81
CA ASN A 99 11.38 18.35 8.54
C ASN A 99 12.27 17.47 7.65
N ARG A 100 12.14 17.57 6.32
CA ARG A 100 12.88 16.77 5.33
C ARG A 100 12.72 15.27 5.55
N GLU A 101 11.48 14.82 5.74
CA GLU A 101 11.19 13.42 6.05
C GLU A 101 9.91 12.92 5.39
N ILE A 102 9.86 11.62 5.13
CA ILE A 102 8.67 10.91 4.67
C ILE A 102 7.70 10.81 5.85
N VAL A 103 6.46 11.25 5.63
CA VAL A 103 5.38 11.23 6.62
C VAL A 103 4.57 9.94 6.56
N GLY A 104 4.37 9.45 5.35
CA GLY A 104 3.60 8.24 5.08
C GLY A 104 3.46 8.00 3.59
N ALA A 105 2.88 6.87 3.22
CA ALA A 105 2.69 6.50 1.83
C ALA A 105 1.55 5.52 1.62
N TYR A 106 1.14 5.40 0.35
CA TYR A 106 0.33 4.32 -0.20
C TYR A 106 1.02 3.71 -1.41
N ARG A 107 0.92 2.40 -1.55
CA ARG A 107 1.30 1.71 -2.79
C ARG A 107 0.07 1.59 -3.69
N LEU A 108 0.18 2.02 -4.96
CA LEU A 108 -0.90 2.11 -5.93
C LEU A 108 -0.60 1.22 -7.14
N GLY A 109 -1.45 0.24 -7.39
CA GLY A 109 -1.45 -0.57 -8.61
C GLY A 109 -2.53 -0.09 -9.57
N PHE A 110 -2.13 0.43 -10.74
CA PHE A 110 -3.08 0.92 -11.74
C PHE A 110 -3.62 -0.24 -12.58
N GLY A 111 -4.88 -0.60 -12.37
CA GLY A 111 -5.54 -1.73 -13.02
C GLY A 111 -5.44 -1.75 -14.54
N PRO A 112 -5.66 -0.64 -15.26
CA PRO A 112 -5.47 -0.61 -16.70
C PRO A 112 -4.04 -1.02 -17.13
N GLU A 113 -3.02 -0.55 -16.42
CA GLU A 113 -1.61 -0.88 -16.71
C GLU A 113 -1.29 -2.33 -16.35
N ILE A 114 -1.76 -2.80 -15.19
CA ILE A 114 -1.55 -4.18 -14.73
C ILE A 114 -2.17 -5.17 -15.71
N MET A 115 -3.40 -4.91 -16.12
CA MET A 115 -4.12 -5.76 -17.08
C MET A 115 -3.44 -5.82 -18.45
N ALA A 116 -2.86 -4.69 -18.90
CA ALA A 116 -2.21 -4.61 -20.21
C ALA A 116 -0.78 -5.18 -20.22
N SER A 117 0.00 -4.97 -19.15
CA SER A 117 1.46 -5.12 -19.20
C SER A 117 2.04 -6.06 -18.13
N HIS A 118 1.26 -6.46 -17.12
CA HIS A 118 1.76 -7.25 -15.99
C HIS A 118 1.00 -8.56 -15.76
N GLY A 119 0.61 -9.23 -16.85
CA GLY A 119 0.02 -10.57 -16.81
C GLY A 119 -1.49 -10.60 -16.48
N GLY A 120 -2.18 -9.47 -16.53
CA GLY A 120 -3.60 -9.40 -16.25
C GLY A 120 -3.93 -9.57 -14.77
N VAL A 121 -4.99 -10.32 -14.43
CA VAL A 121 -5.42 -10.54 -13.04
C VAL A 121 -4.31 -11.05 -12.12
N PRO A 122 -3.45 -12.01 -12.51
CA PRO A 122 -2.31 -12.43 -11.67
C PRO A 122 -1.32 -11.33 -11.29
N GLY A 123 -1.29 -10.22 -12.02
CA GLY A 123 -0.45 -9.06 -11.71
C GLY A 123 -0.93 -8.22 -10.54
N PHE A 124 -2.14 -8.45 -10.01
CA PHE A 124 -2.60 -7.77 -8.82
C PHE A 124 -2.08 -8.43 -7.55
N TYR A 125 -1.66 -7.62 -6.58
CA TYR A 125 -1.25 -8.13 -5.26
C TYR A 125 -2.37 -8.95 -4.60
N SER A 126 -3.60 -8.46 -4.65
CA SER A 126 -4.76 -9.17 -4.09
C SER A 126 -4.99 -10.54 -4.73
N ALA A 127 -4.57 -10.76 -5.99
CA ALA A 127 -4.65 -12.06 -6.62
C ALA A 127 -3.69 -13.11 -6.00
N SER A 128 -2.70 -12.69 -5.23
CA SER A 128 -1.90 -13.59 -4.40
C SER A 128 -2.68 -14.14 -3.18
N LEU A 129 -3.71 -13.41 -2.73
CA LEU A 129 -4.47 -13.69 -1.51
C LEU A 129 -5.84 -14.32 -1.80
N VAL A 130 -6.46 -13.95 -2.92
CA VAL A 130 -7.81 -14.39 -3.31
C VAL A 130 -7.81 -14.90 -4.75
N LYS A 131 -8.79 -15.73 -5.08
CA LYS A 131 -9.07 -16.11 -6.47
C LYS A 131 -10.17 -15.20 -7.01
N TYR A 132 -9.91 -14.63 -8.16
CA TYR A 132 -10.89 -13.87 -8.92
C TYR A 132 -11.48 -14.75 -10.03
N ASP A 133 -12.79 -14.68 -10.23
CA ASP A 133 -13.41 -15.21 -11.43
C ASP A 133 -13.32 -14.21 -12.61
N ASP A 134 -13.72 -14.67 -13.78
CA ASP A 134 -13.67 -13.82 -14.99
C ASP A 134 -14.57 -12.58 -14.89
N ALA A 135 -15.64 -12.64 -14.09
CA ALA A 135 -16.55 -11.53 -13.88
C ALA A 135 -15.89 -10.37 -13.10
N ALA A 136 -14.79 -10.62 -12.39
CA ALA A 136 -14.04 -9.57 -11.70
C ALA A 136 -13.13 -8.74 -12.64
N LYS A 137 -12.81 -9.24 -13.83
CA LYS A 137 -11.90 -8.57 -14.77
C LYS A 137 -12.32 -7.14 -15.12
N PRO A 138 -13.59 -6.84 -15.46
CA PRO A 138 -14.02 -5.47 -15.75
C PRO A 138 -13.87 -4.51 -14.56
N LEU A 139 -14.05 -5.01 -13.35
CA LEU A 139 -13.85 -4.21 -12.14
C LEU A 139 -12.35 -3.95 -11.91
N LEU A 140 -11.53 -4.98 -11.96
CA LEU A 140 -10.08 -4.87 -11.76
C LEU A 140 -9.44 -3.98 -12.82
N SER A 141 -9.82 -4.11 -14.09
CA SER A 141 -9.31 -3.29 -15.20
C SER A 141 -9.60 -1.79 -15.03
N ARG A 142 -10.56 -1.42 -14.18
CA ARG A 142 -10.95 -0.04 -13.90
C ARG A 142 -10.66 0.35 -12.44
N SER A 143 -9.88 -0.43 -11.72
CA SER A 143 -9.52 -0.15 -10.33
C SER A 143 -8.11 0.41 -10.19
N ILE A 144 -7.89 1.12 -9.08
CA ILE A 144 -6.57 1.37 -8.53
C ILE A 144 -6.47 0.53 -7.26
N GLU A 145 -5.58 -0.45 -7.26
CA GLU A 145 -5.35 -1.28 -6.09
C GLU A 145 -4.51 -0.54 -5.07
N LEU A 146 -5.04 -0.41 -3.85
CA LEU A 146 -4.39 0.23 -2.71
C LEU A 146 -3.75 -0.83 -1.82
N GLY A 147 -2.53 -0.58 -1.39
CA GLY A 147 -1.83 -1.44 -0.45
C GLY A 147 -0.74 -0.70 0.31
N ARG A 148 -0.16 -1.38 1.28
CA ARG A 148 1.00 -0.89 2.04
C ARG A 148 0.82 0.53 2.54
N SER A 149 -0.37 0.87 3.04
CA SER A 149 -0.65 2.19 3.62
C SER A 149 -0.01 2.32 4.99
N PHE A 150 0.74 3.37 5.21
CA PHE A 150 1.30 3.66 6.52
C PHE A 150 1.50 5.16 6.75
N ILE A 151 1.53 5.54 8.02
CA ILE A 151 1.99 6.83 8.52
C ILE A 151 3.05 6.52 9.56
N VAL A 152 4.22 7.15 9.46
CA VAL A 152 5.30 6.94 10.43
C VAL A 152 4.86 7.36 11.83
N LYS A 153 5.34 6.66 12.85
CA LYS A 153 4.88 6.77 14.24
C LYS A 153 4.80 8.21 14.76
N LYS A 154 5.75 9.06 14.37
CA LYS A 154 5.81 10.48 14.73
C LYS A 154 4.53 11.25 14.39
N TYR A 155 3.89 10.92 13.25
CA TYR A 155 2.73 11.63 12.69
C TYR A 155 1.39 10.92 12.91
N GLN A 156 1.37 9.74 13.54
CA GLN A 156 0.11 8.95 13.70
C GLN A 156 -0.94 9.59 14.59
N ARG A 157 -0.55 10.54 15.45
CA ARG A 157 -1.50 11.27 16.32
C ARG A 157 -2.08 12.52 15.69
N GLU A 158 -1.65 12.87 14.49
CA GLU A 158 -2.10 14.02 13.74
C GLU A 158 -3.16 13.60 12.71
N VAL A 159 -4.21 14.40 12.57
CA VAL A 159 -5.28 14.11 11.58
C VAL A 159 -4.87 14.56 10.18
N GLN A 160 -4.03 15.59 10.09
CA GLN A 160 -3.67 16.20 8.81
C GLN A 160 -2.94 15.23 7.84
N PRO A 161 -1.95 14.43 8.25
CA PRO A 161 -1.31 13.47 7.37
C PRO A 161 -2.28 12.49 6.72
N LEU A 162 -3.23 11.96 7.48
CA LEU A 162 -4.25 11.07 6.94
C LEU A 162 -5.13 11.77 5.89
N LYS A 163 -5.59 12.99 6.17
CA LYS A 163 -6.37 13.78 5.20
C LYS A 163 -5.58 14.04 3.92
N LEU A 164 -4.30 14.37 4.04
CA LEU A 164 -3.43 14.64 2.89
C LEU A 164 -3.15 13.38 2.07
N LEU A 165 -2.98 12.22 2.72
CA LEU A 165 -2.87 10.95 2.04
C LEU A 165 -4.15 10.62 1.25
N LEU A 166 -5.32 10.79 1.85
CA LEU A 166 -6.60 10.59 1.15
C LEU A 166 -6.79 11.58 -0.01
N THR A 167 -6.38 12.84 0.17
CA THR A 167 -6.35 13.83 -0.92
C THR A 167 -5.41 13.37 -2.05
N GLY A 168 -4.24 12.85 -1.69
CA GLY A 168 -3.28 12.30 -2.65
C GLY A 168 -3.84 11.15 -3.47
N LEU A 169 -4.62 10.25 -2.86
CA LEU A 169 -5.32 9.19 -3.59
C LEU A 169 -6.31 9.75 -4.61
N ALA A 170 -7.11 10.74 -4.20
CA ALA A 170 -8.07 11.38 -5.11
C ALA A 170 -7.37 12.05 -6.30
N VAL A 171 -6.27 12.78 -6.04
CA VAL A 171 -5.48 13.40 -7.12
C VAL A 171 -4.78 12.35 -7.98
N ALA A 172 -4.22 11.29 -7.40
CA ALA A 172 -3.59 10.21 -8.15
C ALA A 172 -4.59 9.51 -9.09
N ALA A 173 -5.85 9.35 -8.67
CA ALA A 173 -6.90 8.78 -9.51
C ALA A 173 -7.14 9.59 -10.79
N THR A 174 -6.99 10.91 -10.73
CA THR A 174 -7.13 11.76 -11.93
C THR A 174 -6.01 11.54 -12.96
N LYS A 175 -4.88 10.97 -12.53
CA LYS A 175 -3.74 10.64 -13.42
C LYS A 175 -3.90 9.30 -14.14
N CYS A 176 -4.95 8.53 -13.82
CA CYS A 176 -5.26 7.26 -14.46
C CYS A 176 -6.65 7.30 -15.10
N PRO A 177 -6.78 7.85 -16.32
CA PRO A 177 -8.04 7.86 -17.04
C PRO A 177 -8.59 6.44 -17.19
N GLY A 178 -9.88 6.26 -16.91
CA GLY A 178 -10.55 4.95 -16.98
C GLY A 178 -10.63 4.22 -15.64
N SER A 179 -9.91 4.63 -14.61
CA SER A 179 -10.13 4.14 -13.25
C SER A 179 -11.39 4.74 -12.65
N ALA A 180 -12.24 3.87 -12.07
CA ALA A 180 -13.51 4.25 -11.46
C ALA A 180 -13.63 3.75 -10.01
N TYR A 181 -12.73 2.88 -9.58
CA TYR A 181 -12.80 2.21 -8.29
C TYR A 181 -11.45 2.23 -7.59
N PHE A 182 -11.50 2.27 -6.26
CA PHE A 182 -10.38 1.82 -5.44
C PHE A 182 -10.68 0.40 -4.95
N SER A 183 -9.68 -0.45 -5.02
CA SER A 183 -9.72 -1.81 -4.49
C SER A 183 -8.53 -2.03 -3.56
N GLY A 184 -8.59 -3.02 -2.70
CA GLY A 184 -7.47 -3.35 -1.83
C GLY A 184 -7.85 -4.35 -0.76
N THR A 185 -6.85 -4.86 -0.08
CA THR A 185 -7.01 -5.78 1.04
C THR A 185 -6.84 -5.03 2.35
N VAL A 186 -7.67 -5.35 3.33
CA VAL A 186 -7.59 -4.83 4.69
C VAL A 186 -7.28 -5.98 5.63
N SER A 187 -6.23 -5.84 6.44
CA SER A 187 -5.94 -6.77 7.52
C SER A 187 -6.78 -6.45 8.75
N ILE A 188 -7.20 -7.49 9.44
CA ILE A 188 -7.84 -7.39 10.75
C ILE A 188 -6.87 -8.00 11.76
N SER A 189 -6.44 -7.19 12.77
CA SER A 189 -5.47 -7.61 13.77
C SER A 189 -5.78 -8.99 14.36
N ASN A 190 -4.74 -9.78 14.58
CA ASN A 190 -4.87 -11.10 15.21
C ASN A 190 -5.31 -11.02 16.67
N ASP A 191 -5.14 -9.88 17.33
CA ASP A 191 -5.64 -9.65 18.69
C ASP A 191 -7.17 -9.64 18.78
N ILE A 192 -7.86 -9.45 17.64
CA ILE A 192 -9.32 -9.51 17.59
C ILE A 192 -9.75 -10.98 17.50
N PRO A 193 -10.54 -11.49 18.50
CA PRO A 193 -11.03 -12.86 18.48
C PRO A 193 -11.79 -13.20 17.19
N ILE A 194 -11.66 -14.45 16.73
CA ILE A 194 -12.25 -14.94 15.48
C ILE A 194 -13.77 -14.69 15.39
N PHE A 195 -14.45 -14.73 16.53
CA PHE A 195 -15.88 -14.43 16.61
C PHE A 195 -16.19 -13.01 16.10
N TYR A 196 -15.47 -12.00 16.57
CA TYR A 196 -15.69 -10.61 16.13
C TYR A 196 -15.24 -10.40 14.68
N LYS A 197 -14.16 -11.06 14.24
CA LYS A 197 -13.77 -11.04 12.81
C LYS A 197 -14.90 -11.57 11.93
N SER A 198 -15.56 -12.65 12.36
CA SER A 198 -16.70 -13.22 11.62
C SER A 198 -17.92 -12.30 11.60
N LEU A 199 -18.20 -11.58 12.70
CA LEU A 199 -19.27 -10.59 12.76
C LEU A 199 -18.98 -9.41 11.81
N ILE A 200 -17.75 -8.89 11.79
CA ILE A 200 -17.34 -7.82 10.88
C ILE A 200 -17.52 -8.27 9.43
N ALA A 201 -17.04 -9.46 9.08
CA ALA A 201 -17.21 -10.01 7.73
C ALA A 201 -18.67 -10.11 7.31
N ARG A 202 -19.53 -10.70 8.16
CA ARG A 202 -20.98 -10.81 7.89
C ARG A 202 -21.67 -9.46 7.78
N TYR A 203 -21.29 -8.50 8.62
CA TYR A 203 -21.83 -7.15 8.54
C TYR A 203 -21.49 -6.49 7.20
N LEU A 204 -20.23 -6.59 6.78
CA LEU A 204 -19.79 -6.03 5.51
C LEU A 204 -20.49 -6.70 4.32
N GLU A 205 -20.58 -8.03 4.30
CA GLU A 205 -21.28 -8.79 3.26
C GLU A 205 -22.77 -8.40 3.15
N LYS A 206 -23.42 -8.17 4.30
CA LYS A 206 -24.85 -7.79 4.32
C LYS A 206 -25.07 -6.33 3.96
N SER A 207 -24.20 -5.42 4.42
CA SER A 207 -24.41 -3.97 4.27
C SER A 207 -23.85 -3.43 2.95
N TYR A 208 -22.85 -4.11 2.39
CA TYR A 208 -22.16 -3.72 1.16
C TYR A 208 -22.02 -4.94 0.23
N PRO A 209 -23.13 -5.50 -0.26
CA PRO A 209 -23.03 -6.64 -1.17
C PRO A 209 -22.31 -6.22 -2.44
N ILE A 210 -21.28 -6.97 -2.79
CA ILE A 210 -20.73 -6.92 -4.15
C ILE A 210 -21.85 -7.47 -5.03
N GLY A 211 -22.37 -6.65 -5.96
CA GLY A 211 -23.43 -7.10 -6.86
C GLY A 211 -23.06 -8.41 -7.55
N ASP A 212 -24.04 -9.14 -8.07
CA ASP A 212 -23.94 -10.51 -8.63
C ASP A 212 -22.85 -10.75 -9.70
N SER A 213 -22.08 -9.72 -10.02
CA SER A 213 -21.14 -9.68 -11.15
C SER A 213 -19.71 -10.08 -10.82
N ALA A 214 -19.32 -10.27 -9.56
CA ALA A 214 -17.95 -10.71 -9.24
C ALA A 214 -17.94 -11.60 -7.99
N ARG A 215 -17.58 -12.86 -8.15
CA ARG A 215 -17.25 -13.74 -7.03
C ARG A 215 -15.78 -13.61 -6.69
N ILE A 216 -15.52 -13.28 -5.44
CA ILE A 216 -14.17 -13.27 -4.87
C ILE A 216 -14.11 -14.45 -3.89
N ASP A 217 -13.38 -15.49 -4.29
CA ASP A 217 -13.20 -16.66 -3.45
C ASP A 217 -11.86 -16.57 -2.71
N ARG A 218 -11.88 -16.78 -1.40
CA ARG A 218 -10.64 -16.79 -0.62
C ARG A 218 -9.81 -17.99 -1.02
N LYS A 219 -8.56 -17.78 -1.38
CA LYS A 219 -7.60 -18.89 -1.47
C LYS A 219 -7.51 -19.51 -0.08
N SER A 220 -7.85 -20.80 0.04
CA SER A 220 -7.50 -21.54 1.24
C SER A 220 -5.99 -21.46 1.38
N VAL A 221 -5.52 -20.76 2.40
CA VAL A 221 -4.12 -20.78 2.79
C VAL A 221 -3.92 -22.16 3.44
N VAL A 222 -3.25 -23.06 2.70
CA VAL A 222 -2.76 -24.33 3.22
C VAL A 222 -1.51 -24.06 4.04
#